data_b5cb998f2ea4063eebe62ed3b4ef2a09
#
_entry.id   b5cb998f2ea4063eebe62ed3b4ef2a09
#
_cell.length_a   1.000
_cell.length_b   1.000
_cell.length_c   1.000
_cell.angle_alpha   90.00
_cell.angle_beta   90.00
_cell.angle_gamma   90.00
#
_symmetry.space_group_name_H-M   'P 1'
#
loop_
_entity.id
_entity.type
_entity.pdbx_description
1 polymer ?
#
loop_
_entity_poly.entity_id
_entity_poly.type
_entity_poly.pdbx_seq_one_letter_code
_entity_poly.pdbx_strand_id
1 'polypeptide(L)'
;VNNGLLKIMSKMGISVVSSYRGGCNFEAIGLSRNLMSEYFPSMSSKISGMGLKGLEQKSLFAHNKAYSDDVINLPIGGFYRYRKDGEKHSFEGTSIHILQTAVGTNNYSLYKKYSKQINENYPINLRDLVDFKSDKDSINNESVNNTYEIRKRLVAPGISLGALSPEAHETIAIAMNRIGAKSDSGEGGEDPERFILRSNGDNPSSKIKQIASGRFG
;
A
#
# COMPACT_ATOMS: atom_id res chain seq x y z
N VAL A 1 16.34 -18.36 -19.07
CA VAL A 1 17.09 -18.22 -17.80
C VAL A 1 18.29 -17.30 -18.00
N ASN A 2 19.22 -17.58 -18.93
CA ASN A 2 20.45 -16.80 -19.11
C ASN A 2 20.22 -15.31 -19.33
N ASN A 3 19.29 -14.94 -20.21
CA ASN A 3 18.98 -13.53 -20.47
C ASN A 3 18.41 -12.81 -19.23
N GLY A 4 17.63 -13.52 -18.42
CA GLY A 4 17.15 -12.99 -17.13
C GLY A 4 18.28 -12.76 -16.15
N LEU A 5 19.21 -13.70 -16.02
CA LEU A 5 20.38 -13.58 -15.15
C LEU A 5 21.28 -12.42 -15.59
N LEU A 6 21.58 -12.32 -16.89
CA LEU A 6 22.38 -11.21 -17.43
C LEU A 6 21.72 -9.85 -17.18
N LYS A 7 20.39 -9.77 -17.30
CA LYS A 7 19.66 -8.55 -17.00
C LYS A 7 19.76 -8.16 -15.52
N ILE A 8 19.65 -9.12 -14.60
CA ILE A 8 19.79 -8.86 -13.16
C ILE A 8 21.23 -8.43 -12.83
N MET A 9 22.23 -9.15 -13.34
CA MET A 9 23.65 -8.80 -13.15
C MET A 9 23.95 -7.40 -13.67
N SER A 10 23.43 -7.05 -14.84
CA SER A 10 23.58 -5.70 -15.42
C SER A 10 22.97 -4.61 -14.50
N LYS A 11 21.79 -4.85 -13.95
CA LYS A 11 21.16 -3.92 -12.99
C LYS A 11 21.97 -3.78 -11.70
N MET A 12 22.64 -4.83 -11.25
CA MET A 12 23.50 -4.83 -10.06
C MET A 12 24.89 -4.26 -10.33
N GLY A 13 25.25 -3.98 -11.57
CA GLY A 13 26.60 -3.56 -11.98
C GLY A 13 27.63 -4.67 -11.88
N ILE A 14 27.24 -5.93 -11.96
CA ILE A 14 28.10 -7.11 -11.84
C ILE A 14 28.43 -7.65 -13.23
N SER A 15 29.70 -7.75 -13.56
CA SER A 15 30.18 -8.21 -14.87
C SER A 15 30.54 -9.72 -14.94
N VAL A 16 30.76 -10.36 -13.79
CA VAL A 16 31.18 -11.76 -13.73
C VAL A 16 30.28 -12.57 -12.79
N VAL A 17 29.97 -13.80 -13.17
CA VAL A 17 29.06 -14.70 -12.42
C VAL A 17 29.63 -15.02 -11.03
N SER A 18 30.94 -15.11 -10.86
CA SER A 18 31.57 -15.37 -9.57
C SER A 18 31.28 -14.27 -8.53
N SER A 19 31.11 -13.03 -8.97
CA SER A 19 30.72 -11.92 -8.07
C SER A 19 29.21 -11.92 -7.76
N TYR A 20 28.39 -12.54 -8.60
CA TYR A 20 26.97 -12.72 -8.35
C TYR A 20 26.71 -13.86 -7.34
N ARG A 21 27.47 -14.96 -7.47
CA ARG A 21 27.37 -16.13 -6.59
C ARG A 21 27.90 -15.81 -5.19
N GLY A 22 27.12 -16.08 -4.17
CA GLY A 22 27.49 -15.83 -2.77
C GLY A 22 27.61 -14.35 -2.40
N GLY A 23 27.10 -13.44 -3.23
CA GLY A 23 27.02 -12.02 -2.89
C GLY A 23 26.06 -11.80 -1.72
N CYS A 24 26.48 -10.98 -0.73
CA CYS A 24 25.67 -10.64 0.45
C CYS A 24 24.64 -9.54 0.19
N ASN A 25 24.15 -9.44 -1.05
CA ASN A 25 23.16 -8.42 -1.47
C ASN A 25 21.71 -8.84 -1.19
N PHE A 26 21.49 -10.02 -0.62
CA PHE A 26 20.18 -10.58 -0.35
C PHE A 26 20.01 -10.84 1.15
N GLU A 27 18.79 -10.74 1.60
CA GLU A 27 18.35 -11.07 2.94
C GLU A 27 17.25 -12.13 2.87
N ALA A 28 17.32 -13.12 3.74
CA ALA A 28 16.25 -14.11 3.81
C ALA A 28 15.08 -13.58 4.62
N ILE A 29 13.89 -13.68 4.06
CA ILE A 29 12.63 -13.32 4.72
C ILE A 29 11.73 -14.55 4.74
N GLY A 30 11.26 -14.94 5.94
CA GLY A 30 10.34 -16.06 6.11
C GLY A 30 11.00 -17.44 6.06
N LEU A 31 12.33 -17.52 6.14
CA LEU A 31 13.08 -18.77 6.36
C LEU A 31 13.62 -18.82 7.79
N SER A 32 13.59 -20.01 8.40
CA SER A 32 14.02 -20.16 9.79
C SER A 32 15.52 -19.86 9.93
N ARG A 33 15.90 -19.27 11.06
CA ARG A 33 17.32 -18.94 11.35
C ARG A 33 18.18 -20.19 11.38
N ASN A 34 17.64 -21.36 11.85
CA ASN A 34 18.36 -22.62 11.86
C ASN A 34 18.70 -23.08 10.43
N LEU A 35 17.71 -23.03 9.53
CA LEU A 35 17.92 -23.34 8.12
C LEU A 35 19.00 -22.42 7.50
N MET A 36 18.90 -21.12 7.79
CA MET A 36 19.86 -20.15 7.25
C MET A 36 21.26 -20.35 7.79
N SER A 37 21.43 -20.63 9.09
CA SER A 37 22.73 -20.86 9.68
C SER A 37 23.41 -22.13 9.15
N GLU A 38 22.62 -23.15 8.79
CA GLU A 38 23.14 -24.42 8.30
C GLU A 38 23.52 -24.36 6.81
N TYR A 39 22.65 -23.81 5.97
CA TYR A 39 22.82 -23.85 4.51
C TYR A 39 23.31 -22.55 3.90
N PHE A 40 23.16 -21.42 4.59
CA PHE A 40 23.55 -20.08 4.12
C PHE A 40 24.21 -19.28 5.25
N PRO A 41 25.35 -19.71 5.77
CA PRO A 41 25.90 -19.19 7.03
C PRO A 41 26.25 -17.69 7.04
N SER A 42 26.42 -17.06 5.89
CA SER A 42 26.69 -15.63 5.77
C SER A 42 25.45 -14.77 5.50
N MET A 43 24.28 -15.38 5.35
CA MET A 43 23.06 -14.64 5.02
C MET A 43 22.23 -14.33 6.27
N SER A 44 21.83 -13.08 6.43
CA SER A 44 20.98 -12.66 7.54
C SER A 44 19.51 -13.10 7.33
N SER A 45 18.85 -13.50 8.43
CA SER A 45 17.41 -13.78 8.47
C SER A 45 16.80 -13.00 9.65
N LYS A 46 16.42 -11.75 9.39
CA LYS A 46 15.79 -10.89 10.40
C LYS A 46 14.39 -11.37 10.75
N ILE A 47 13.64 -11.78 9.73
CA ILE A 47 12.29 -12.35 9.88
C ILE A 47 12.40 -13.85 9.68
N SER A 48 12.39 -14.59 10.80
CA SER A 48 12.39 -16.04 10.80
C SER A 48 11.06 -16.61 10.28
N GLY A 49 11.05 -17.87 9.91
CA GLY A 49 9.83 -18.51 9.39
C GLY A 49 10.02 -20.01 9.14
N MET A 50 9.78 -20.43 7.93
CA MET A 50 9.71 -21.82 7.50
C MET A 50 11.06 -22.54 7.56
N GLY A 51 11.11 -23.69 8.22
CA GLY A 51 12.25 -24.63 8.20
C GLY A 51 12.12 -25.67 7.09
N LEU A 52 13.05 -26.65 7.07
CA LEU A 52 13.09 -27.72 6.06
C LEU A 52 11.77 -28.47 5.93
N LYS A 53 11.17 -28.88 7.06
CA LYS A 53 9.89 -29.58 7.05
C LYS A 53 8.76 -28.77 6.40
N GLY A 54 8.72 -27.47 6.65
CA GLY A 54 7.74 -26.60 6.01
C GLY A 54 7.97 -26.44 4.50
N LEU A 55 9.24 -26.36 4.08
CA LEU A 55 9.60 -26.34 2.66
C LEU A 55 9.24 -27.65 1.96
N GLU A 56 9.52 -28.79 2.59
CA GLU A 56 9.10 -30.11 2.11
C GLU A 56 7.59 -30.16 1.91
N GLN A 57 6.81 -29.83 2.94
CA GLN A 57 5.34 -29.83 2.87
C GLN A 57 4.82 -28.91 1.75
N LYS A 58 5.39 -27.72 1.62
CA LYS A 58 5.02 -26.79 0.56
C LYS A 58 5.33 -27.33 -0.83
N SER A 59 6.49 -27.96 -0.99
CA SER A 59 6.90 -28.56 -2.25
C SER A 59 6.03 -29.75 -2.61
N LEU A 60 5.73 -30.64 -1.66
CA LEU A 60 4.82 -31.76 -1.85
C LEU A 60 3.41 -31.33 -2.20
N PHE A 61 2.90 -30.28 -1.52
CA PHE A 61 1.59 -29.71 -1.84
C PHE A 61 1.54 -29.18 -3.28
N ALA A 62 2.55 -28.41 -3.69
CA ALA A 62 2.61 -27.88 -5.04
C ALA A 62 2.75 -28.99 -6.10
N HIS A 63 3.58 -30.02 -5.82
CA HIS A 63 3.74 -31.17 -6.67
C HIS A 63 2.43 -31.95 -6.84
N ASN A 64 1.80 -32.33 -5.72
CA ASN A 64 0.56 -33.08 -5.76
C ASN A 64 -0.55 -32.33 -6.49
N LYS A 65 -0.63 -31.01 -6.29
CA LYS A 65 -1.57 -30.17 -7.03
C LYS A 65 -1.28 -30.13 -8.54
N ALA A 66 -0.01 -30.08 -8.94
CA ALA A 66 0.39 -30.03 -10.35
C ALA A 66 0.14 -31.33 -11.11
N TYR A 67 0.19 -32.48 -10.39
CA TYR A 67 0.00 -33.82 -10.96
C TYR A 67 -1.35 -34.46 -10.56
N SER A 68 -2.28 -33.68 -10.05
CA SER A 68 -3.64 -34.14 -9.75
C SER A 68 -4.44 -34.25 -11.05
N ASP A 69 -5.09 -35.36 -11.26
CA ASP A 69 -5.97 -35.61 -12.42
C ASP A 69 -7.25 -34.77 -12.40
N ASP A 70 -7.58 -34.17 -11.25
CA ASP A 70 -8.76 -33.35 -11.06
C ASP A 70 -8.62 -31.90 -11.61
N VAL A 71 -7.44 -31.45 -12.01
CA VAL A 71 -7.19 -30.08 -12.46
C VAL A 71 -7.42 -29.96 -13.96
N ILE A 72 -8.67 -29.84 -14.36
CA ILE A 72 -9.05 -29.58 -15.76
C ILE A 72 -8.90 -28.09 -16.11
N ASN A 73 -9.05 -27.20 -15.13
CA ASN A 73 -9.02 -25.75 -15.32
C ASN A 73 -7.94 -25.08 -14.48
N LEU A 74 -7.25 -24.11 -15.08
CA LEU A 74 -6.34 -23.25 -14.34
C LEU A 74 -7.13 -22.40 -13.31
N PRO A 75 -6.52 -22.06 -12.15
CA PRO A 75 -7.12 -21.13 -11.21
C PRO A 75 -7.42 -19.79 -11.87
N ILE A 76 -8.50 -19.11 -11.46
CA ILE A 76 -8.90 -17.80 -11.98
C ILE A 76 -7.78 -16.76 -11.78
N GLY A 77 -6.97 -16.93 -10.73
CA GLY A 77 -5.90 -16.02 -10.37
C GLY A 77 -6.45 -14.69 -9.85
N GLY A 78 -5.88 -13.60 -10.33
CA GLY A 78 -6.33 -12.26 -9.94
C GLY A 78 -5.40 -11.55 -8.98
N PHE A 79 -4.18 -12.04 -8.74
CA PHE A 79 -3.21 -11.43 -7.82
C PHE A 79 -2.85 -9.98 -8.19
N TYR A 80 -2.52 -9.73 -9.45
CA TYR A 80 -2.12 -8.39 -9.91
C TYR A 80 -3.30 -7.51 -10.32
N ARG A 81 -4.42 -8.11 -10.64
CA ARG A 81 -5.64 -7.40 -11.04
C ARG A 81 -6.84 -8.17 -10.54
N TYR A 82 -7.78 -7.47 -9.90
CA TYR A 82 -9.03 -8.06 -9.44
C TYR A 82 -9.73 -8.83 -10.56
N ARG A 83 -10.16 -10.04 -10.22
CA ARG A 83 -11.03 -10.88 -11.05
C ARG A 83 -12.15 -11.42 -10.17
N LYS A 84 -13.36 -11.42 -10.70
CA LYS A 84 -14.49 -12.03 -10.02
C LYS A 84 -14.18 -13.50 -9.74
N ASP A 85 -14.45 -13.94 -8.52
CA ASP A 85 -14.18 -15.31 -8.03
C ASP A 85 -12.68 -15.70 -7.98
N GLY A 86 -11.78 -14.72 -8.15
CA GLY A 86 -10.33 -14.88 -8.01
C GLY A 86 -9.81 -14.49 -6.63
N GLU A 87 -8.54 -14.06 -6.60
CA GLU A 87 -7.88 -13.58 -5.39
C GLU A 87 -8.63 -12.41 -4.74
N LYS A 88 -8.67 -12.40 -3.41
CA LYS A 88 -9.28 -11.32 -2.62
C LYS A 88 -8.40 -10.07 -2.64
N HIS A 89 -9.02 -8.91 -2.78
CA HIS A 89 -8.36 -7.61 -2.73
C HIS A 89 -8.99 -6.71 -1.66
N SER A 90 -8.19 -5.84 -1.03
CA SER A 90 -8.72 -4.83 -0.09
C SER A 90 -9.69 -3.86 -0.76
N PHE A 91 -9.44 -3.54 -2.03
CA PHE A 91 -10.27 -2.66 -2.85
C PHE A 91 -10.86 -3.46 -4.01
N GLU A 92 -11.98 -4.09 -3.75
CA GLU A 92 -12.77 -4.80 -4.77
C GLU A 92 -13.74 -3.84 -5.46
N GLY A 93 -14.16 -4.20 -6.68
CA GLY A 93 -15.10 -3.37 -7.45
C GLY A 93 -16.38 -3.05 -6.71
N THR A 94 -16.88 -3.97 -5.88
CA THR A 94 -18.09 -3.76 -5.04
C THR A 94 -17.87 -2.70 -3.96
N SER A 95 -16.75 -2.73 -3.25
CA SER A 95 -16.44 -1.74 -2.22
C SER A 95 -16.21 -0.35 -2.82
N ILE A 96 -15.50 -0.27 -3.94
CA ILE A 96 -15.30 0.98 -4.67
C ILE A 96 -16.64 1.57 -5.15
N HIS A 97 -17.52 0.74 -5.71
CA HIS A 97 -18.84 1.18 -6.16
C HIS A 97 -19.70 1.71 -5.00
N ILE A 98 -19.72 1.03 -3.86
CA ILE A 98 -20.44 1.50 -2.67
C ILE A 98 -19.90 2.86 -2.20
N LEU A 99 -18.57 3.02 -2.16
CA LEU A 99 -17.95 4.30 -1.78
C LEU A 99 -18.32 5.42 -2.75
N GLN A 100 -18.18 5.19 -4.06
CA GLN A 100 -18.53 6.17 -5.09
C GLN A 100 -20.00 6.58 -5.02
N THR A 101 -20.91 5.61 -4.83
CA THR A 101 -22.33 5.88 -4.67
C THR A 101 -22.60 6.66 -3.39
N ALA A 102 -21.96 6.28 -2.26
CA ALA A 102 -22.12 6.98 -1.00
C ALA A 102 -21.73 8.46 -1.11
N VAL A 103 -20.61 8.73 -1.77
CA VAL A 103 -20.09 10.10 -1.99
C VAL A 103 -20.98 10.86 -2.96
N GLY A 104 -21.30 10.29 -4.12
CA GLY A 104 -22.10 10.95 -5.16
C GLY A 104 -23.54 11.27 -4.73
N THR A 105 -24.12 10.46 -3.83
CA THR A 105 -25.46 10.67 -3.29
C THR A 105 -25.48 11.30 -1.89
N ASN A 106 -24.31 11.64 -1.35
CA ASN A 106 -24.13 12.13 0.04
C ASN A 106 -24.84 11.23 1.07
N ASN A 107 -24.74 9.92 0.90
CA ASN A 107 -25.45 8.93 1.73
C ASN A 107 -24.52 8.31 2.77
N TYR A 108 -24.65 8.78 4.02
CA TYR A 108 -23.82 8.31 5.13
C TYR A 108 -24.08 6.83 5.50
N SER A 109 -25.29 6.31 5.28
CA SER A 109 -25.59 4.89 5.55
C SER A 109 -24.85 3.96 4.59
N LEU A 110 -24.71 4.34 3.32
CA LEU A 110 -23.86 3.63 2.36
C LEU A 110 -22.39 3.73 2.73
N TYR A 111 -21.91 4.89 3.20
CA TYR A 111 -20.55 5.04 3.70
C TYR A 111 -20.29 4.11 4.90
N LYS A 112 -21.20 3.99 5.84
CA LYS A 112 -21.08 3.02 6.95
C LYS A 112 -21.01 1.57 6.45
N LYS A 113 -21.80 1.22 5.42
CA LYS A 113 -21.76 -0.11 4.79
C LYS A 113 -20.38 -0.37 4.16
N TYR A 114 -19.83 0.60 3.45
CA TYR A 114 -18.47 0.54 2.94
C TYR A 114 -17.43 0.34 4.05
N SER A 115 -17.48 1.19 5.09
CA SER A 115 -16.56 1.13 6.23
C SER A 115 -16.61 -0.24 6.93
N LYS A 116 -17.81 -0.76 7.17
CA LYS A 116 -18.00 -2.10 7.74
C LYS A 116 -17.38 -3.18 6.86
N GLN A 117 -17.62 -3.12 5.56
CA GLN A 117 -17.06 -4.09 4.61
C GLN A 117 -15.53 -4.08 4.60
N ILE A 118 -14.89 -2.91 4.67
CA ILE A 118 -13.42 -2.80 4.68
C ILE A 118 -12.83 -3.28 6.00
N ASN A 119 -13.47 -3.01 7.13
CA ASN A 119 -12.91 -3.29 8.46
C ASN A 119 -13.25 -4.70 8.98
N GLU A 120 -14.33 -5.31 8.53
CA GLU A 120 -14.81 -6.61 9.03
C GLU A 120 -14.63 -7.75 8.02
N ASN A 121 -13.98 -7.51 6.89
CA ASN A 121 -13.69 -8.54 5.89
C ASN A 121 -12.55 -9.46 6.34
N TYR A 122 -12.39 -10.55 5.58
CA TYR A 122 -11.24 -11.44 5.69
C TYR A 122 -9.93 -10.62 5.62
N PRO A 123 -8.98 -10.83 6.56
CA PRO A 123 -7.76 -10.06 6.61
C PRO A 123 -6.91 -10.30 5.35
N ILE A 124 -6.51 -9.22 4.68
CA ILE A 124 -5.70 -9.22 3.47
C ILE A 124 -4.34 -8.60 3.74
N ASN A 125 -4.31 -7.53 4.55
CA ASN A 125 -3.10 -6.84 4.94
C ASN A 125 -2.70 -7.22 6.37
N LEU A 126 -1.41 -7.09 6.71
CA LEU A 126 -0.94 -7.31 8.09
C LEU A 126 -1.66 -6.40 9.10
N ARG A 127 -2.04 -5.20 8.68
CA ARG A 127 -2.82 -4.26 9.49
C ARG A 127 -4.15 -4.84 9.94
N ASP A 128 -4.79 -5.68 9.12
CA ASP A 128 -6.10 -6.26 9.40
C ASP A 128 -6.04 -7.34 10.50
N LEU A 129 -4.82 -7.75 10.88
CA LEU A 129 -4.56 -8.71 11.97
C LEU A 129 -4.25 -8.03 13.31
N VAL A 130 -4.23 -6.71 13.37
CA VAL A 130 -3.94 -5.95 14.59
C VAL A 130 -5.13 -5.14 15.02
N ASP A 131 -5.26 -4.93 16.33
CA ASP A 131 -6.29 -4.09 16.92
C ASP A 131 -5.68 -3.13 17.95
N PHE A 132 -6.46 -2.16 18.37
CA PHE A 132 -6.02 -1.25 19.44
C PHE A 132 -5.95 -1.99 20.78
N LYS A 133 -4.84 -1.78 21.48
CA LYS A 133 -4.71 -2.27 22.84
C LYS A 133 -5.58 -1.43 23.79
N SER A 134 -6.67 -2.01 24.25
CA SER A 134 -7.68 -1.36 25.10
C SER A 134 -7.67 -1.89 26.55
N ASP A 135 -6.47 -2.02 27.12
CA ASP A 135 -6.24 -2.47 28.50
C ASP A 135 -6.21 -1.35 29.54
N LYS A 136 -6.54 -0.13 29.13
CA LYS A 136 -6.57 1.05 30.01
C LYS A 136 -8.01 1.45 30.35
N ASP A 137 -8.18 2.05 31.50
CA ASP A 137 -9.44 2.65 31.90
C ASP A 137 -9.88 3.74 30.91
N SER A 138 -11.19 3.89 30.72
CA SER A 138 -11.74 4.95 29.91
C SER A 138 -11.43 6.32 30.51
N ILE A 139 -11.03 7.26 29.66
CA ILE A 139 -10.79 8.65 30.06
C ILE A 139 -11.98 9.52 29.64
N ASN A 140 -12.13 10.67 30.32
CA ASN A 140 -13.18 11.63 29.97
C ASN A 140 -12.96 12.17 28.55
N ASN A 141 -14.03 12.27 27.77
CA ASN A 141 -14.01 12.82 26.42
C ASN A 141 -13.44 14.24 26.34
N GLU A 142 -13.58 15.04 27.40
CA GLU A 142 -13.01 16.39 27.50
C GLU A 142 -11.46 16.38 27.53
N SER A 143 -10.87 15.25 27.93
CA SER A 143 -9.42 15.04 27.95
C SER A 143 -8.86 14.58 26.61
N VAL A 144 -9.70 14.36 25.60
CA VAL A 144 -9.33 13.89 24.27
C VAL A 144 -9.43 15.02 23.26
N ASN A 145 -8.46 15.11 22.34
CA ASN A 145 -8.55 16.05 21.24
C ASN A 145 -9.83 15.84 20.43
N ASN A 146 -10.55 16.90 20.14
CA ASN A 146 -11.71 16.85 19.28
C ASN A 146 -11.31 16.52 17.82
N THR A 147 -12.26 16.15 17.00
CA THR A 147 -12.06 15.73 15.61
C THR A 147 -11.31 16.80 14.78
N TYR A 148 -11.54 18.07 15.04
CA TYR A 148 -10.88 19.17 14.32
C TYR A 148 -9.38 19.21 14.65
N GLU A 149 -9.00 19.07 15.92
CA GLU A 149 -7.59 19.02 16.34
C GLU A 149 -6.87 17.77 15.80
N ILE A 150 -7.57 16.65 15.74
CA ILE A 150 -7.02 15.42 15.13
C ILE A 150 -6.77 15.64 13.63
N ARG A 151 -7.72 16.21 12.90
CA ARG A 151 -7.60 16.46 11.45
C ARG A 151 -6.46 17.38 11.08
N LYS A 152 -6.10 18.35 11.91
CA LYS A 152 -4.93 19.24 11.69
C LYS A 152 -3.62 18.48 11.55
N ARG A 153 -3.52 17.27 12.08
CA ARG A 153 -2.34 16.39 12.01
C ARG A 153 -2.30 15.52 10.77
N LEU A 154 -3.40 15.42 10.04
CA LEU A 154 -3.50 14.61 8.83
C LEU A 154 -2.97 15.39 7.63
N VAL A 155 -2.31 14.66 6.74
CA VAL A 155 -1.73 15.20 5.51
C VAL A 155 -2.14 14.29 4.35
N ALA A 156 -2.69 14.88 3.28
CA ALA A 156 -2.75 14.20 2.00
C ALA A 156 -1.32 14.17 1.43
N PRO A 157 -0.80 13.00 1.04
CA PRO A 157 0.55 12.87 0.53
C PRO A 157 0.77 13.73 -0.70
N GLY A 158 2.03 14.12 -0.93
CA GLY A 158 2.41 14.88 -2.11
C GLY A 158 2.20 14.06 -3.38
N ILE A 159 1.49 14.64 -4.33
CA ILE A 159 1.28 14.09 -5.66
C ILE A 159 1.65 15.18 -6.65
N SER A 160 2.64 14.91 -7.48
CA SER A 160 3.10 15.89 -8.47
C SER A 160 2.04 16.19 -9.52
N LEU A 161 1.92 17.44 -9.88
CA LEU A 161 1.22 17.86 -11.08
C LEU A 161 1.88 17.16 -12.29
N GLY A 162 1.08 16.51 -13.14
CA GLY A 162 1.58 15.59 -14.15
C GLY A 162 1.20 14.13 -13.88
N ALA A 163 1.17 13.71 -12.60
CA ALA A 163 0.56 12.45 -12.19
C ALA A 163 -0.96 12.58 -11.98
N LEU A 164 -1.42 13.78 -11.64
CA LEU A 164 -2.84 14.16 -11.56
C LEU A 164 -3.13 15.34 -12.50
N SER A 165 -4.41 15.47 -12.89
CA SER A 165 -4.87 16.70 -13.55
C SER A 165 -4.85 17.88 -12.55
N PRO A 166 -4.73 19.14 -13.06
CA PRO A 166 -4.79 20.33 -12.21
C PRO A 166 -6.05 20.40 -11.35
N GLU A 167 -7.20 20.01 -11.89
CA GLU A 167 -8.49 20.02 -11.20
C GLU A 167 -8.53 19.02 -10.04
N ALA A 168 -8.00 17.80 -10.24
CA ALA A 168 -7.93 16.79 -9.19
C ALA A 168 -6.98 17.23 -8.07
N HIS A 169 -5.83 17.78 -8.42
CA HIS A 169 -4.83 18.28 -7.47
C HIS A 169 -5.38 19.46 -6.66
N GLU A 170 -6.06 20.41 -7.30
CA GLU A 170 -6.73 21.55 -6.64
C GLU A 170 -7.85 21.08 -5.72
N THR A 171 -8.68 20.13 -6.17
CA THR A 171 -9.77 19.55 -5.38
C THR A 171 -9.28 18.95 -4.07
N ILE A 172 -8.14 18.24 -4.09
CA ILE A 172 -7.53 17.71 -2.88
C ILE A 172 -7.11 18.83 -1.93
N ALA A 173 -6.47 19.87 -2.43
CA ALA A 173 -6.05 21.02 -1.62
C ALA A 173 -7.23 21.73 -0.97
N ILE A 174 -8.29 22.01 -1.73
CA ILE A 174 -9.52 22.61 -1.22
C ILE A 174 -10.16 21.73 -0.15
N ALA A 175 -10.30 20.44 -0.42
CA ALA A 175 -10.91 19.49 0.52
C ALA A 175 -10.14 19.45 1.86
N MET A 176 -8.83 19.36 1.80
CA MET A 176 -7.98 19.32 2.99
C MET A 176 -8.03 20.63 3.76
N ASN A 177 -8.04 21.77 3.08
CA ASN A 177 -8.19 23.08 3.71
C ASN A 177 -9.55 23.24 4.41
N ARG A 178 -10.65 22.80 3.78
CA ARG A 178 -12.00 22.85 4.36
C ARG A 178 -12.10 22.07 5.67
N ILE A 179 -11.45 20.91 5.76
CA ILE A 179 -11.46 20.09 6.99
C ILE A 179 -10.38 20.46 8.01
N GLY A 180 -9.57 21.48 7.74
CA GLY A 180 -8.48 21.93 8.62
C GLY A 180 -7.20 21.12 8.53
N ALA A 181 -7.13 20.12 7.66
CA ALA A 181 -5.96 19.27 7.40
C ALA A 181 -4.94 19.96 6.47
N LYS A 182 -4.00 19.21 5.94
CA LYS A 182 -2.95 19.72 5.04
C LYS A 182 -2.91 18.88 3.77
N SER A 183 -2.59 19.53 2.66
CA SER A 183 -2.16 18.90 1.42
C SER A 183 -0.73 19.32 1.10
N ASP A 184 -0.06 18.54 0.27
CA ASP A 184 1.30 18.75 -0.18
C ASP A 184 1.28 18.97 -1.70
N SER A 185 1.97 20.04 -2.16
CA SER A 185 1.98 20.40 -3.58
C SER A 185 2.64 19.37 -4.49
N GLY A 186 3.42 18.45 -3.91
CA GLY A 186 4.32 17.63 -4.70
C GLY A 186 5.43 18.46 -5.35
N GLU A 187 6.32 17.78 -6.04
CA GLU A 187 7.51 18.37 -6.68
C GLU A 187 7.16 19.19 -7.93
N GLY A 188 6.02 18.93 -8.56
CA GLY A 188 5.52 19.69 -9.72
C GLY A 188 5.06 21.10 -9.38
N GLY A 189 4.87 21.40 -8.11
CA GLY A 189 4.43 22.72 -7.65
C GLY A 189 2.95 23.01 -7.91
N GLU A 190 2.61 24.27 -7.91
CA GLU A 190 1.24 24.77 -8.08
C GLU A 190 1.23 26.02 -8.96
N ASP A 191 0.16 26.17 -9.73
CA ASP A 191 -0.07 27.35 -10.54
C ASP A 191 -0.19 28.59 -9.62
N PRO A 192 0.39 29.76 -9.99
CA PRO A 192 0.26 31.01 -9.25
C PRO A 192 -1.18 31.41 -8.91
N GLU A 193 -2.14 31.12 -9.76
CA GLU A 193 -3.56 31.41 -9.52
C GLU A 193 -4.12 30.69 -8.28
N ARG A 194 -3.50 29.61 -7.86
CA ARG A 194 -3.90 28.85 -6.67
C ARG A 194 -3.56 29.54 -5.34
N PHE A 195 -2.78 30.60 -5.37
CA PHE A 195 -2.53 31.42 -4.18
C PHE A 195 -3.64 32.45 -3.92
N ILE A 196 -4.61 32.56 -4.83
CA ILE A 196 -5.75 33.47 -4.71
C ILE A 196 -6.96 32.67 -4.22
N LEU A 197 -7.62 33.16 -3.18
CA LEU A 197 -8.86 32.55 -2.69
C LEU A 197 -9.95 32.61 -3.78
N ARG A 198 -10.70 31.55 -3.90
CA ARG A 198 -11.87 31.51 -4.78
C ARG A 198 -12.99 32.42 -4.24
N SER A 199 -13.90 32.84 -5.10
CA SER A 199 -15.03 33.73 -4.74
C SER A 199 -15.94 33.12 -3.65
N ASN A 200 -16.00 31.81 -3.54
CA ASN A 200 -16.73 31.10 -2.49
C ASN A 200 -15.96 30.94 -1.17
N GLY A 201 -14.78 31.54 -1.06
CA GLY A 201 -13.90 31.45 0.12
C GLY A 201 -12.98 30.23 0.18
N ASP A 202 -13.02 29.34 -0.81
CA ASP A 202 -12.12 28.19 -0.87
C ASP A 202 -10.66 28.60 -1.08
N ASN A 203 -9.78 27.93 -0.39
CA ASN A 203 -8.35 28.05 -0.58
C ASN A 203 -7.83 26.88 -1.42
N PRO A 204 -7.42 27.08 -2.68
CA PRO A 204 -6.91 26.03 -3.54
C PRO A 204 -5.42 25.73 -3.34
N SER A 205 -4.73 26.49 -2.49
CA SER A 205 -3.30 26.34 -2.23
C SER A 205 -3.01 25.24 -1.21
N SER A 206 -2.07 24.35 -1.50
CA SER A 206 -1.59 23.35 -0.54
C SER A 206 -0.81 24.02 0.59
N LYS A 207 -0.96 23.55 1.83
CA LYS A 207 -0.24 24.10 3.00
C LYS A 207 1.23 23.69 3.02
N ILE A 208 1.57 22.54 2.47
CA ILE A 208 2.95 22.05 2.36
C ILE A 208 3.40 22.27 0.93
N LYS A 209 4.60 22.84 0.77
CA LYS A 209 5.23 23.07 -0.52
C LYS A 209 6.48 22.21 -0.64
N GLN A 210 6.56 21.41 -1.71
CA GLN A 210 7.78 20.73 -2.09
C GLN A 210 8.56 21.55 -3.12
N ILE A 211 9.88 21.42 -3.07
CA ILE A 211 10.79 22.05 -4.02
C ILE A 211 11.66 20.97 -4.62
N ALA A 212 11.67 20.89 -5.95
CA ALA A 212 12.58 20.02 -6.68
C ALA A 212 13.83 20.79 -7.14
N SER A 213 14.95 20.08 -7.29
CA SER A 213 16.21 20.65 -7.81
C SER A 213 16.20 20.92 -9.32
N GLY A 214 15.17 20.45 -10.03
CA GLY A 214 14.98 20.60 -11.47
C GLY A 214 13.51 20.67 -11.84
N ARG A 215 13.22 20.67 -13.16
CA ARG A 215 11.84 20.69 -13.66
C ARG A 215 11.16 19.34 -13.37
N PHE A 216 9.98 19.41 -12.78
CA PHE A 216 9.17 18.25 -12.41
C PHE A 216 7.68 18.58 -12.64
N GLY A 217 6.99 17.78 -13.46
CA GLY A 217 5.59 18.00 -13.81
C GLY A 217 5.36 18.86 -15.02
#